data_0f21bce3e1d61ffde465c0513878a2d7
#
_entry.id   0f21bce3e1d61ffde465c0513878a2d7
#
_cell.length_a   1.000
_cell.length_b   1.000
_cell.length_c   1.000
_cell.angle_alpha   90.00
_cell.angle_beta   90.00
_cell.angle_gamma   90.00
#
_symmetry.space_group_name_H-M   'P 1'
#
loop_
_entity.id
_entity.type
_entity.pdbx_description
1 polymer ?
#
loop_
_entity_poly.entity_id
_entity_poly.type
_entity_poly.pdbx_seq_one_letter_code
_entity_poly.pdbx_strand_id
1 'polypeptide(L)'
;MGLSEVEDPRPYGVAALDADDRILAFVEKPELADAPSRWINAGFAIWNREVLDAVPSGRAVSFEREIVPGLLDRRVYGFRMSGYFDDAGTPERLLRSQRLLFDDGRGGKGALPSGTFGKGPVALMTGARASGASFGPYVTLGPGATVEAGAHVENSILMEGVVVEKDASVRASVLGPKVRVRSGHSLVGQVLGEGVEA
;
A
#
# COMPACT_ATOMS: atom_id res chain seq x y z
N MET A 1 -11.26 14.35 -11.05
CA MET A 1 -10.55 13.82 -9.85
C MET A 1 -11.21 12.50 -9.47
N GLY A 2 -10.41 11.44 -9.28
CA GLY A 2 -10.91 10.17 -8.74
C GLY A 2 -11.23 10.31 -7.26
N LEU A 3 -12.41 9.81 -6.87
CA LEU A 3 -12.87 9.89 -5.49
C LEU A 3 -13.24 8.51 -4.97
N SER A 4 -12.89 8.23 -3.70
CA SER A 4 -13.30 7.03 -2.98
C SER A 4 -14.04 7.41 -1.70
N GLU A 5 -15.01 6.61 -1.31
CA GLU A 5 -15.70 6.81 -0.04
C GLU A 5 -14.97 6.06 1.08
N VAL A 6 -14.75 6.73 2.22
CA VAL A 6 -14.06 6.16 3.39
C VAL A 6 -14.82 6.46 4.67
N GLU A 7 -14.58 5.67 5.71
CA GLU A 7 -15.16 5.91 7.03
C GLU A 7 -14.53 7.12 7.73
N ASP A 8 -13.20 7.22 7.68
CA ASP A 8 -12.43 8.33 8.26
C ASP A 8 -11.74 9.14 7.17
N PRO A 9 -12.27 10.33 6.82
CA PRO A 9 -11.71 11.18 5.77
C PRO A 9 -10.53 12.05 6.22
N ARG A 10 -10.26 12.18 7.51
CA ARG A 10 -9.26 13.11 8.09
C ARG A 10 -7.85 13.04 7.47
N PRO A 11 -7.32 11.86 7.11
CA PRO A 11 -5.97 11.80 6.54
C PRO A 11 -5.83 12.33 5.11
N TYR A 12 -6.95 12.66 4.45
CA TYR A 12 -7.03 12.87 3.01
C TYR A 12 -7.58 14.24 2.63
N GLY A 13 -7.46 14.59 1.36
CA GLY A 13 -8.23 15.68 0.76
C GLY A 13 -9.69 15.25 0.55
N VAL A 14 -10.64 16.02 1.06
CA VAL A 14 -12.08 15.68 1.08
C VAL A 14 -12.86 16.61 0.17
N ALA A 15 -13.69 16.03 -0.70
CA ALA A 15 -14.50 16.76 -1.68
C ALA A 15 -15.99 16.74 -1.31
N ALA A 16 -16.68 17.88 -1.38
CA ALA A 16 -18.13 17.92 -1.45
C ALA A 16 -18.60 17.96 -2.88
N LEU A 17 -19.65 17.22 -3.22
CA LEU A 17 -20.19 17.10 -4.58
C LEU A 17 -21.63 17.58 -4.64
N ASP A 18 -22.02 18.12 -5.80
CA ASP A 18 -23.43 18.27 -6.14
C ASP A 18 -24.00 16.98 -6.80
N ALA A 19 -25.24 17.08 -7.28
CA ALA A 19 -25.96 15.97 -7.91
C ALA A 19 -25.34 15.51 -9.24
N ASP A 20 -24.57 16.37 -9.89
CA ASP A 20 -23.92 16.12 -11.17
C ASP A 20 -22.44 15.76 -11.00
N ASP A 21 -22.02 15.41 -9.78
CA ASP A 21 -20.63 15.09 -9.40
C ASP A 21 -19.64 16.24 -9.57
N ARG A 22 -20.12 17.49 -9.66
CA ARG A 22 -19.23 18.65 -9.63
C ARG A 22 -18.72 18.86 -8.21
N ILE A 23 -17.43 19.12 -8.06
CA ILE A 23 -16.79 19.40 -6.76
C ILE A 23 -17.13 20.86 -6.37
N LEU A 24 -17.88 21.01 -5.30
CA LEU A 24 -18.28 22.31 -4.76
C LEU A 24 -17.32 22.84 -3.69
N ALA A 25 -16.67 21.92 -2.96
CA ALA A 25 -15.67 22.24 -1.96
C ALA A 25 -14.61 21.16 -1.91
N PHE A 26 -13.38 21.55 -1.56
CA PHE A 26 -12.27 20.64 -1.35
C PHE A 26 -11.44 21.12 -0.15
N VAL A 27 -11.27 20.26 0.84
CA VAL A 27 -10.53 20.55 2.08
C VAL A 27 -9.47 19.48 2.29
N GLU A 28 -8.22 19.88 2.34
CA GLU A 28 -7.07 18.97 2.56
C GLU A 28 -6.87 18.71 4.05
N LYS A 29 -6.99 17.44 4.45
CA LYS A 29 -6.82 16.95 5.82
C LYS A 29 -7.64 17.74 6.85
N PRO A 30 -8.99 17.75 6.72
CA PRO A 30 -9.86 18.44 7.66
C PRO A 30 -9.86 17.75 9.03
N GLU A 31 -10.26 18.50 10.07
CA GLU A 31 -10.79 17.87 11.27
C GLU A 31 -12.14 17.18 10.94
N LEU A 32 -12.51 16.17 11.72
CA LEU A 32 -13.71 15.36 11.38
C LEU A 32 -14.99 16.21 11.33
N ALA A 33 -15.11 17.20 12.20
CA ALA A 33 -16.25 18.12 12.23
C ALA A 33 -16.32 19.04 11.00
N ASP A 34 -15.19 19.30 10.35
CA ASP A 34 -15.05 20.20 9.21
C ASP A 34 -15.01 19.47 7.87
N ALA A 35 -15.02 18.13 7.90
CA ALA A 35 -15.02 17.32 6.69
C ALA A 35 -16.32 17.49 5.91
N PRO A 36 -16.28 18.03 4.68
CA PRO A 36 -17.50 18.34 3.93
C PRO A 36 -18.26 17.09 3.48
N SER A 37 -17.62 15.94 3.48
CA SER A 37 -18.20 14.64 3.10
C SER A 37 -17.29 13.48 3.53
N ARG A 38 -17.57 12.27 3.01
CA ARG A 38 -16.68 11.10 3.10
C ARG A 38 -15.97 10.77 1.79
N TRP A 39 -16.15 11.59 0.75
CA TRP A 39 -15.51 11.42 -0.55
C TRP A 39 -14.12 12.02 -0.51
N ILE A 40 -13.11 11.16 -0.56
CA ILE A 40 -11.70 11.56 -0.52
C ILE A 40 -11.07 11.55 -1.90
N ASN A 41 -10.04 12.38 -2.11
CA ASN A 41 -9.17 12.29 -3.28
C ASN A 41 -8.42 10.96 -3.27
N ALA A 42 -8.67 10.14 -4.28
CA ALA A 42 -8.04 8.82 -4.44
C ALA A 42 -6.62 8.88 -5.06
N GLY A 43 -6.02 10.06 -5.12
CA GLY A 43 -4.64 10.24 -5.55
C GLY A 43 -4.43 10.30 -7.06
N PHE A 44 -5.48 10.38 -7.88
CA PHE A 44 -5.35 10.60 -9.31
C PHE A 44 -6.38 11.60 -9.85
N ALA A 45 -5.99 12.34 -10.88
CA ALA A 45 -6.88 13.23 -11.60
C ALA A 45 -6.43 13.41 -13.05
N ILE A 46 -7.37 13.79 -13.91
CA ILE A 46 -7.08 14.24 -15.26
C ILE A 46 -7.37 15.73 -15.32
N TRP A 47 -6.38 16.51 -15.71
CA TRP A 47 -6.46 17.95 -15.80
C TRP A 47 -6.23 18.44 -17.23
N ASN A 48 -6.92 19.50 -17.60
CA ASN A 48 -6.54 20.24 -18.79
C ASN A 48 -5.14 20.83 -18.62
N ARG A 49 -4.37 20.90 -19.69
CA ARG A 49 -3.01 21.44 -19.68
C ARG A 49 -2.92 22.83 -19.04
N GLU A 50 -3.93 23.66 -19.28
CA GLU A 50 -4.02 25.03 -18.73
C GLU A 50 -3.97 25.09 -17.19
N VAL A 51 -4.28 23.98 -16.50
CA VAL A 51 -4.15 23.90 -15.04
C VAL A 51 -2.69 23.98 -14.62
N LEU A 52 -1.75 23.52 -15.47
CA LEU A 52 -0.31 23.60 -15.19
C LEU A 52 0.17 25.05 -15.18
N ASP A 53 -0.48 25.94 -15.94
CA ASP A 53 -0.14 27.37 -15.97
C ASP A 53 -0.48 28.08 -14.64
N ALA A 54 -1.36 27.48 -13.84
CA ALA A 54 -1.70 27.97 -12.50
C ALA A 54 -0.67 27.55 -11.42
N VAL A 55 0.26 26.66 -11.75
CA VAL A 55 1.29 26.18 -10.81
C VAL A 55 2.47 27.16 -10.81
N PRO A 56 2.75 27.87 -9.68
CA PRO A 56 3.88 28.76 -9.60
C PRO A 56 5.22 28.05 -9.82
N SER A 57 6.10 28.66 -10.61
CA SER A 57 7.46 28.16 -10.80
C SER A 57 8.41 28.61 -9.68
N GLY A 58 9.49 27.87 -9.48
CA GLY A 58 10.60 28.26 -8.58
C GLY A 58 10.38 28.01 -7.08
N ARG A 59 9.24 27.41 -6.69
CA ARG A 59 9.00 26.98 -5.31
C ARG A 59 8.20 25.67 -5.24
N ALA A 60 8.27 24.98 -4.10
CA ALA A 60 7.38 23.87 -3.81
C ALA A 60 5.94 24.36 -3.63
N VAL A 61 4.98 23.64 -4.19
CA VAL A 61 3.54 23.96 -4.15
C VAL A 61 2.76 22.69 -3.80
N SER A 62 1.85 22.80 -2.84
CA SER A 62 0.86 21.73 -2.63
C SER A 62 -0.27 21.91 -3.62
N PHE A 63 -0.43 20.94 -4.51
CA PHE A 63 -1.48 20.97 -5.52
C PHE A 63 -2.87 20.98 -4.87
N GLU A 64 -3.07 20.18 -3.84
CA GLU A 64 -4.31 20.02 -3.11
C GLU A 64 -4.70 21.27 -2.29
N ARG A 65 -3.72 21.92 -1.69
CA ARG A 65 -3.97 23.09 -0.83
C ARG A 65 -4.01 24.42 -1.57
N GLU A 66 -3.21 24.55 -2.63
CA GLU A 66 -3.02 25.84 -3.27
C GLU A 66 -3.67 25.92 -4.66
N ILE A 67 -3.68 24.82 -5.43
CA ILE A 67 -4.18 24.85 -6.81
C ILE A 67 -5.63 24.40 -6.89
N VAL A 68 -5.99 23.25 -6.31
CA VAL A 68 -7.34 22.69 -6.42
C VAL A 68 -8.42 23.67 -5.96
N PRO A 69 -8.30 24.37 -4.81
CA PRO A 69 -9.33 25.34 -4.38
C PRO A 69 -9.58 26.45 -5.40
N GLY A 70 -8.53 26.95 -6.06
CA GLY A 70 -8.64 27.96 -7.11
C GLY A 70 -9.23 27.48 -8.44
N LEU A 71 -9.40 26.16 -8.61
CA LEU A 71 -10.00 25.56 -9.79
C LEU A 71 -11.50 25.25 -9.66
N LEU A 72 -12.08 25.32 -8.46
CA LEU A 72 -13.46 24.90 -8.22
C LEU A 72 -14.47 25.68 -9.05
N ASP A 73 -14.20 26.96 -9.31
CA ASP A 73 -15.02 27.79 -10.21
C ASP A 73 -14.93 27.37 -11.68
N ARG A 74 -13.90 26.56 -12.06
CA ARG A 74 -13.64 26.13 -13.44
C ARG A 74 -14.19 24.74 -13.78
N ARG A 75 -15.22 24.25 -13.09
CA ARG A 75 -15.87 22.94 -13.32
C ARG A 75 -14.95 21.76 -13.10
N VAL A 76 -14.54 21.51 -11.86
CA VAL A 76 -13.90 20.28 -11.43
C VAL A 76 -14.95 19.24 -11.10
N TYR A 77 -14.82 18.03 -11.65
CA TYR A 77 -15.76 16.93 -11.42
C TYR A 77 -15.06 15.79 -10.67
N GLY A 78 -15.85 15.14 -9.80
CA GLY A 78 -15.48 13.87 -9.15
C GLY A 78 -15.83 12.69 -10.04
N PHE A 79 -15.00 11.67 -10.01
CA PHE A 79 -15.31 10.35 -10.54
C PHE A 79 -15.38 9.39 -9.36
N ARG A 80 -16.59 8.99 -8.98
CA ARG A 80 -16.81 8.07 -7.86
C ARG A 80 -16.33 6.67 -8.22
N MET A 81 -15.34 6.20 -7.49
CA MET A 81 -14.82 4.85 -7.66
C MET A 81 -15.63 3.86 -6.83
N SER A 82 -15.87 2.69 -7.38
CA SER A 82 -16.39 1.55 -6.65
C SER A 82 -15.26 0.62 -6.21
N GLY A 83 -15.44 -0.06 -5.08
CA GLY A 83 -14.46 -0.99 -4.53
C GLY A 83 -13.82 -0.44 -3.26
N TYR A 84 -12.69 -1.02 -2.87
CA TYR A 84 -11.95 -0.53 -1.72
C TYR A 84 -10.84 0.44 -2.13
N PHE A 85 -10.55 1.36 -1.25
CA PHE A 85 -9.39 2.24 -1.31
C PHE A 85 -8.47 1.94 -0.13
N ASP A 86 -7.18 1.84 -0.38
CA ASP A 86 -6.17 1.75 0.67
C ASP A 86 -4.91 2.51 0.25
N ASP A 87 -4.37 3.28 1.19
CA ASP A 87 -3.14 4.05 1.01
C ASP A 87 -1.99 3.33 1.71
N ALA A 88 -1.08 2.75 0.92
CA ALA A 88 0.07 2.00 1.39
C ALA A 88 1.23 2.89 1.90
N GLY A 89 0.95 4.09 2.38
CA GLY A 89 1.96 5.08 2.78
C GLY A 89 2.71 4.78 4.08
N THR A 90 2.33 3.74 4.83
CA THR A 90 3.09 3.24 5.99
C THR A 90 3.28 1.73 5.91
N PRO A 91 4.28 1.17 6.62
CA PRO A 91 4.49 -0.29 6.64
C PRO A 91 3.27 -1.09 7.08
N GLU A 92 2.54 -0.60 8.09
CA GLU A 92 1.32 -1.24 8.59
C GLU A 92 0.22 -1.22 7.52
N ARG A 93 0.06 -0.10 6.82
CA ARG A 93 -0.89 0.03 5.71
C ARG A 93 -0.46 -0.85 4.53
N LEU A 94 0.83 -0.93 4.22
CA LEU A 94 1.33 -1.82 3.17
C LEU A 94 1.01 -3.30 3.47
N LEU A 95 1.19 -3.75 4.72
CA LEU A 95 0.79 -5.09 5.16
C LEU A 95 -0.72 -5.29 5.11
N ARG A 96 -1.50 -4.26 5.44
CA ARG A 96 -2.96 -4.27 5.31
C ARG A 96 -3.39 -4.38 3.84
N SER A 97 -2.81 -3.57 2.95
CA SER A 97 -3.08 -3.60 1.51
C SER A 97 -2.79 -4.99 0.93
N GLN A 98 -1.69 -5.63 1.35
CA GLN A 98 -1.38 -7.01 0.98
C GLN A 98 -2.52 -7.98 1.38
N ARG A 99 -3.03 -7.88 2.61
CA ARG A 99 -4.14 -8.73 3.07
C ARG A 99 -5.38 -8.51 2.23
N LEU A 100 -5.78 -7.25 1.99
CA LEU A 100 -6.93 -6.91 1.15
C LEU A 100 -6.81 -7.51 -0.26
N LEU A 101 -5.62 -7.46 -0.87
CA LEU A 101 -5.38 -8.06 -2.19
C LEU A 101 -5.53 -9.58 -2.17
N PHE A 102 -5.08 -10.24 -1.12
CA PHE A 102 -5.25 -11.68 -0.97
C PHE A 102 -6.72 -12.07 -0.76
N ASP A 103 -7.42 -11.35 0.12
CA ASP A 103 -8.82 -11.62 0.47
C ASP A 103 -9.75 -11.37 -0.74
N ASP A 104 -9.41 -10.40 -1.59
CA ASP A 104 -10.12 -10.11 -2.87
C ASP A 104 -9.70 -11.08 -4.02
N GLY A 105 -8.82 -12.02 -3.76
CA GLY A 105 -8.32 -12.99 -4.76
C GLY A 105 -7.33 -12.43 -5.78
N ARG A 106 -6.96 -11.15 -5.69
CA ARG A 106 -6.00 -10.48 -6.59
C ARG A 106 -4.54 -10.75 -6.21
N GLY A 107 -4.29 -11.12 -4.97
CA GLY A 107 -2.96 -11.52 -4.48
C GLY A 107 -2.48 -12.89 -5.00
N GLY A 108 -3.21 -13.47 -5.95
CA GLY A 108 -2.98 -14.83 -6.43
C GLY A 108 -3.70 -15.88 -5.57
N LYS A 109 -3.77 -17.12 -6.07
CA LYS A 109 -4.45 -18.22 -5.34
C LYS A 109 -3.65 -18.74 -4.14
N GLY A 110 -2.56 -18.08 -3.79
CA GLY A 110 -1.81 -18.21 -2.56
C GLY A 110 -1.58 -19.64 -2.04
N ALA A 111 -1.41 -20.60 -2.96
CA ALA A 111 -1.08 -21.97 -2.56
C ALA A 111 0.31 -21.98 -1.91
N LEU A 112 0.47 -22.82 -0.89
CA LEU A 112 1.78 -23.05 -0.29
C LEU A 112 2.76 -23.58 -1.33
N PRO A 113 4.03 -23.12 -1.34
CA PRO A 113 5.06 -23.68 -2.17
C PRO A 113 5.24 -25.18 -1.91
N SER A 114 5.57 -25.95 -2.94
CA SER A 114 5.84 -27.39 -2.80
C SER A 114 6.96 -27.64 -1.76
N GLY A 115 6.76 -28.62 -0.91
CA GLY A 115 7.72 -28.96 0.14
C GLY A 115 7.79 -27.98 1.32
N THR A 116 6.75 -27.17 1.50
CA THR A 116 6.58 -26.27 2.66
C THR A 116 5.34 -26.62 3.48
N PHE A 117 5.22 -26.03 4.66
CA PHE A 117 4.15 -26.35 5.64
C PHE A 117 3.41 -25.08 6.06
N GLY A 118 2.21 -25.24 6.65
CA GLY A 118 1.48 -24.15 7.28
C GLY A 118 0.19 -23.74 6.58
N LYS A 119 -0.11 -22.44 6.59
CA LYS A 119 -1.36 -21.87 6.03
C LYS A 119 -1.07 -20.73 5.07
N GLY A 120 -1.75 -20.73 3.91
CA GLY A 120 -1.76 -19.59 2.99
C GLY A 120 -2.79 -18.51 3.41
N PRO A 121 -2.91 -17.42 2.63
CA PRO A 121 -2.29 -17.25 1.32
C PRO A 121 -0.80 -16.89 1.34
N VAL A 122 -0.05 -17.38 0.34
CA VAL A 122 1.35 -17.04 0.09
C VAL A 122 1.53 -16.75 -1.41
N ALA A 123 2.06 -15.59 -1.76
CA ALA A 123 2.41 -15.25 -3.14
C ALA A 123 3.91 -15.40 -3.37
N LEU A 124 4.27 -16.07 -4.46
CA LEU A 124 5.65 -16.18 -4.92
C LEU A 124 5.81 -15.44 -6.24
N MET A 125 6.77 -14.52 -6.28
CA MET A 125 7.17 -13.87 -7.52
C MET A 125 8.25 -14.67 -8.24
N THR A 126 8.61 -14.22 -9.44
CA THR A 126 9.59 -14.91 -10.32
C THR A 126 10.89 -15.24 -9.59
N GLY A 127 11.27 -16.51 -9.61
CA GLY A 127 12.51 -16.99 -9.01
C GLY A 127 12.51 -17.10 -7.48
N ALA A 128 11.40 -16.74 -6.80
CA ALA A 128 11.28 -16.96 -5.36
C ALA A 128 11.30 -18.46 -5.04
N ARG A 129 11.93 -18.83 -3.93
CA ARG A 129 12.14 -20.22 -3.53
C ARG A 129 11.88 -20.41 -2.05
N ALA A 130 11.27 -21.53 -1.71
CA ALA A 130 11.12 -21.97 -0.33
C ALA A 130 11.14 -23.50 -0.29
N SER A 131 11.85 -24.08 0.66
CA SER A 131 11.90 -25.53 0.84
C SER A 131 12.12 -25.87 2.30
N GLY A 132 11.29 -26.78 2.85
CA GLY A 132 11.33 -27.13 4.26
C GLY A 132 10.97 -26.00 5.23
N ALA A 133 10.45 -24.89 4.72
CA ALA A 133 10.01 -23.74 5.50
C ALA A 133 8.54 -23.87 5.91
N SER A 134 8.12 -23.09 6.90
CA SER A 134 6.72 -22.98 7.31
C SER A 134 6.18 -21.57 7.07
N PHE A 135 4.91 -21.48 6.69
CA PHE A 135 4.23 -20.22 6.45
C PHE A 135 2.96 -20.07 7.29
N GLY A 136 2.76 -18.88 7.86
CA GLY A 136 1.45 -18.37 8.25
C GLY A 136 0.77 -17.66 7.07
N PRO A 137 -0.45 -17.12 7.26
CA PRO A 137 -1.14 -16.44 6.17
C PRO A 137 -0.48 -15.10 5.81
N TYR A 138 -0.81 -14.62 4.60
CA TYR A 138 -0.48 -13.29 4.11
C TYR A 138 1.03 -13.05 3.97
N VAL A 139 1.70 -13.87 3.16
CA VAL A 139 3.12 -13.71 2.86
C VAL A 139 3.32 -13.44 1.38
N THR A 140 4.14 -12.44 1.07
CA THR A 140 4.64 -12.19 -0.30
C THR A 140 6.15 -12.39 -0.34
N LEU A 141 6.60 -13.28 -1.23
CA LEU A 141 8.01 -13.47 -1.57
C LEU A 141 8.29 -12.78 -2.90
N GLY A 142 9.06 -11.70 -2.84
CA GLY A 142 9.51 -10.92 -4.00
C GLY A 142 10.42 -11.72 -4.94
N PRO A 143 10.79 -11.14 -6.10
CA PRO A 143 11.63 -11.81 -7.08
C PRO A 143 12.94 -12.33 -6.46
N GLY A 144 13.26 -13.61 -6.69
CA GLY A 144 14.49 -14.21 -6.17
C GLY A 144 14.59 -14.36 -4.64
N ALA A 145 13.57 -14.02 -3.89
CA ALA A 145 13.57 -14.20 -2.44
C ALA A 145 13.66 -15.69 -2.06
N THR A 146 14.39 -15.99 -0.99
CA THR A 146 14.64 -17.36 -0.54
C THR A 146 14.30 -17.53 0.93
N VAL A 147 13.54 -18.59 1.25
CA VAL A 147 13.24 -18.98 2.63
C VAL A 147 13.74 -20.41 2.84
N GLU A 148 14.70 -20.56 3.73
CA GLU A 148 15.40 -21.83 3.96
C GLU A 148 14.65 -22.76 4.93
N ALA A 149 15.13 -23.99 5.04
CA ALA A 149 14.51 -25.03 5.84
C ALA A 149 14.44 -24.65 7.35
N GLY A 150 13.31 -24.98 7.98
CA GLY A 150 13.05 -24.65 9.39
C GLY A 150 12.63 -23.21 9.61
N ALA A 151 12.81 -22.31 8.65
CA ALA A 151 12.38 -20.92 8.81
C ALA A 151 10.86 -20.79 8.81
N HIS A 152 10.36 -19.74 9.50
CA HIS A 152 8.93 -19.40 9.56
C HIS A 152 8.68 -17.97 9.10
N VAL A 153 7.72 -17.78 8.19
CA VAL A 153 7.31 -16.44 7.73
C VAL A 153 5.80 -16.30 7.83
N GLU A 154 5.33 -15.20 8.41
CA GLU A 154 3.91 -14.92 8.58
C GLU A 154 3.63 -13.42 8.42
N ASN A 155 2.50 -13.08 7.76
CA ASN A 155 2.01 -11.71 7.59
C ASN A 155 3.13 -10.70 7.25
N SER A 156 3.95 -11.04 6.26
CA SER A 156 5.16 -10.29 5.94
C SER A 156 5.36 -10.13 4.44
N ILE A 157 6.06 -9.07 4.07
CA ILE A 157 6.49 -8.79 2.70
C ILE A 157 8.01 -8.88 2.65
N LEU A 158 8.50 -9.83 1.88
CA LEU A 158 9.91 -10.02 1.59
C LEU A 158 10.15 -9.52 0.16
N MET A 159 10.89 -8.42 -0.01
CA MET A 159 11.14 -7.84 -1.32
C MET A 159 12.18 -8.65 -2.12
N GLU A 160 12.64 -8.10 -3.24
CA GLU A 160 13.58 -8.76 -4.15
C GLU A 160 14.84 -9.24 -3.44
N GLY A 161 15.22 -10.50 -3.68
CA GLY A 161 16.49 -11.08 -3.22
C GLY A 161 16.63 -11.22 -1.70
N VAL A 162 15.55 -11.08 -0.93
CA VAL A 162 15.59 -11.32 0.52
C VAL A 162 15.95 -12.79 0.80
N VAL A 163 16.80 -13.00 1.79
CA VAL A 163 17.16 -14.34 2.27
C VAL A 163 16.77 -14.48 3.73
N VAL A 164 15.89 -15.43 4.02
CA VAL A 164 15.59 -15.86 5.39
C VAL A 164 16.27 -17.20 5.61
N GLU A 165 17.34 -17.18 6.41
CA GLU A 165 18.18 -18.35 6.63
C GLU A 165 17.49 -19.38 7.52
N LYS A 166 18.11 -20.54 7.63
CA LYS A 166 17.63 -21.70 8.36
C LYS A 166 17.18 -21.36 9.78
N ASP A 167 16.02 -21.91 10.17
CA ASP A 167 15.44 -21.78 11.51
C ASP A 167 15.15 -20.33 11.95
N ALA A 168 15.20 -19.34 11.06
CA ALA A 168 14.85 -17.95 11.34
C ALA A 168 13.34 -17.74 11.32
N SER A 169 12.85 -16.67 11.98
CA SER A 169 11.42 -16.33 12.03
C SER A 169 11.19 -14.86 11.63
N VAL A 170 10.21 -14.61 10.75
CA VAL A 170 9.81 -13.27 10.31
C VAL A 170 8.31 -13.12 10.42
N ARG A 171 7.84 -12.17 11.26
CA ARG A 171 6.41 -11.92 11.46
C ARG A 171 6.08 -10.44 11.37
N ALA A 172 4.93 -10.12 10.78
CA ALA A 172 4.37 -8.78 10.67
C ALA A 172 5.40 -7.73 10.20
N SER A 173 6.29 -8.11 9.26
CA SER A 173 7.47 -7.33 8.89
C SER A 173 7.51 -7.02 7.40
N VAL A 174 8.18 -5.92 7.06
CA VAL A 174 8.49 -5.55 5.68
C VAL A 174 10.01 -5.52 5.51
N LEU A 175 10.53 -6.44 4.71
CA LEU A 175 11.96 -6.56 4.44
C LEU A 175 12.28 -6.03 3.05
N GLY A 176 13.08 -4.98 2.99
CA GLY A 176 13.56 -4.34 1.78
C GLY A 176 14.44 -5.26 0.92
N PRO A 177 14.82 -4.83 -0.29
CA PRO A 177 15.60 -5.67 -1.20
C PRO A 177 16.90 -6.16 -0.56
N LYS A 178 17.27 -7.41 -0.85
CA LYS A 178 18.54 -8.03 -0.44
C LYS A 178 18.78 -8.09 1.08
N VAL A 179 17.75 -7.89 1.90
CA VAL A 179 17.85 -8.14 3.34
C VAL A 179 18.17 -9.61 3.60
N ARG A 180 19.05 -9.84 4.57
CA ARG A 180 19.42 -11.17 5.05
C ARG A 180 19.04 -11.33 6.52
N VAL A 181 18.15 -12.26 6.82
CA VAL A 181 17.83 -12.66 8.19
C VAL A 181 18.67 -13.89 8.53
N ARG A 182 19.56 -13.76 9.49
CA ARG A 182 20.52 -14.81 9.85
C ARG A 182 19.83 -16.00 10.53
N SER A 183 20.47 -17.15 10.44
CA SER A 183 19.98 -18.40 11.00
C SER A 183 19.57 -18.27 12.46
N GLY A 184 18.38 -18.77 12.79
CA GLY A 184 17.82 -18.74 14.13
C GLY A 184 17.35 -17.38 14.66
N HIS A 185 17.49 -16.27 13.89
CA HIS A 185 17.04 -14.95 14.32
C HIS A 185 15.51 -14.81 14.19
N SER A 186 14.94 -13.98 15.06
CA SER A 186 13.51 -13.71 15.07
C SER A 186 13.24 -12.21 14.88
N LEU A 187 12.49 -11.86 13.85
CA LEU A 187 12.03 -10.51 13.54
C LEU A 187 10.51 -10.42 13.70
N VAL A 188 10.05 -9.44 14.49
CA VAL A 188 8.62 -9.18 14.68
C VAL A 188 8.37 -7.67 14.54
N GLY A 189 7.45 -7.28 13.63
CA GLY A 189 7.07 -5.89 13.42
C GLY A 189 8.21 -5.01 12.89
N GLN A 190 9.18 -5.60 12.18
CA GLN A 190 10.36 -4.87 11.70
C GLN A 190 10.18 -4.35 10.27
N VAL A 191 10.77 -3.19 10.03
CA VAL A 191 10.93 -2.61 8.70
C VAL A 191 12.40 -2.43 8.44
N LEU A 192 12.97 -3.22 7.55
CA LEU A 192 14.39 -3.19 7.24
C LEU A 192 14.61 -2.64 5.82
N GLY A 193 15.57 -1.73 5.68
CA GLY A 193 15.98 -1.17 4.41
C GLY A 193 16.80 -2.16 3.55
N GLU A 194 17.16 -1.74 2.34
CA GLU A 194 17.95 -2.57 1.40
C GLU A 194 19.27 -3.03 2.00
N GLY A 195 19.60 -4.32 1.83
CA GLY A 195 20.90 -4.90 2.15
C GLY A 195 21.20 -5.06 3.63
N VAL A 196 20.25 -4.80 4.53
CA VAL A 196 20.46 -4.98 5.97
C VAL A 196 20.62 -6.46 6.31
N GLU A 197 21.57 -6.78 7.18
CA GLU A 197 21.74 -8.09 7.82
C GLU A 197 21.26 -8.02 9.27
N ALA A 198 20.36 -8.92 9.66
CA ALA A 198 19.73 -9.00 10.97
C ALA A 198 19.79 -10.43 11.54
#